data_bb87df3edc0880b527f0b6cdf4be763e
#
_entry.id   bb87df3edc0880b527f0b6cdf4be763e
#
_cell.length_a   1.000
_cell.length_b   1.000
_cell.length_c   1.000
_cell.angle_alpha   90.00
_cell.angle_beta   90.00
_cell.angle_gamma   90.00
#
_symmetry.space_group_name_H-M   'P 1'
#
loop_
_entity.id
_entity.type
_entity.pdbx_description
1 polymer ?
#
loop_
_entity_poly.entity_id
_entity_poly.type
_entity_poly.pdbx_seq_one_letter_code
_entity_poly.pdbx_strand_id
1 'polypeptide(L)'
;LDLIAQDESEKEHSLQAVALEKLIRLQRDLLALLNNFVSFSSFYRREGAAFQAGTLYLDARSCDLTVEVSDTAAHAALAGRAKTCLAYCELRREGKKKAIVAAFTAGDVDFLFVGRNGVFYDRAGNDWDATIVKLIENPTRIGQAFFLPYKKFLRMVEEQVAKRASAKEEGVTASLGTQAGQLVTAPGTAAANATAATAAAASRKTDVGTVAALGVALGSISAVLVGIFGKFIDLGPWIPVALVGLIAAISGPSMMIAWLKLRQRSLGPILDASGWAINGRMRINLPLGRSLSQTAKVPVGARRTAGDPYAEGNGLRNTLVALAVVALLALMAWRLHWVDGLLPAGWQYGAAPAAVPAAPESAPAPAPAAAPAPAAQ
;
A
#
# COMPACT_ATOMS: atom_id res chain seq x y z
N LEU A 1 71.89 20.07 1.07
CA LEU A 1 71.43 21.03 0.06
C LEU A 1 71.52 20.43 -1.33
N ASP A 2 72.57 19.66 -1.68
CA ASP A 2 72.74 19.02 -3.01
C ASP A 2 71.65 18.03 -3.35
N LEU A 3 71.14 17.26 -2.39
CA LEU A 3 69.99 16.33 -2.58
C LEU A 3 68.69 17.05 -2.93
N ILE A 4 68.46 18.24 -2.36
CA ILE A 4 67.31 19.04 -2.65
C ILE A 4 67.39 19.62 -4.09
N ALA A 5 68.56 20.07 -4.48
CA ALA A 5 68.81 20.58 -5.80
C ALA A 5 68.69 19.47 -6.89
N GLN A 6 69.12 18.26 -6.55
CA GLN A 6 68.97 17.06 -7.38
C GLN A 6 67.48 16.66 -7.50
N ASP A 7 66.72 16.66 -6.42
CA ASP A 7 65.26 16.39 -6.40
C ASP A 7 64.53 17.42 -7.24
N GLU A 8 64.88 18.69 -7.16
CA GLU A 8 64.27 19.76 -7.94
C GLU A 8 64.53 19.60 -9.45
N SER A 9 65.70 19.06 -9.85
CA SER A 9 66.00 18.78 -11.24
C SER A 9 65.21 17.62 -11.82
N GLU A 10 64.81 16.63 -11.00
CA GLU A 10 64.01 15.47 -11.40
C GLU A 10 62.50 15.75 -11.36
N LYS A 11 62.05 16.87 -10.79
CA LYS A 11 60.65 17.24 -10.62
C LYS A 11 59.93 17.31 -11.97
N GLU A 12 60.57 17.85 -13.01
CA GLU A 12 60.00 17.97 -14.33
C GLU A 12 59.78 16.58 -14.98
N HIS A 13 60.74 15.67 -14.84
CA HIS A 13 60.65 14.31 -15.33
C HIS A 13 59.51 13.54 -14.58
N SER A 14 59.38 13.73 -13.29
CA SER A 14 58.29 13.16 -12.50
C SER A 14 56.92 13.65 -12.94
N LEU A 15 56.78 14.95 -13.20
CA LEU A 15 55.53 15.54 -13.72
C LEU A 15 55.19 15.02 -15.12
N GLN A 16 56.20 14.83 -15.98
CA GLN A 16 56.00 14.25 -17.30
C GLN A 16 55.60 12.80 -17.23
N ALA A 17 56.17 12.01 -16.33
CA ALA A 17 55.78 10.61 -16.10
C ALA A 17 54.31 10.50 -15.63
N VAL A 18 53.87 11.34 -14.68
CA VAL A 18 52.48 11.41 -14.23
C VAL A 18 51.56 11.84 -15.37
N ALA A 19 51.95 12.82 -16.19
CA ALA A 19 51.18 13.24 -17.34
C ALA A 19 51.04 12.12 -18.40
N LEU A 20 52.11 11.37 -18.65
CA LEU A 20 52.10 10.21 -19.54
C LEU A 20 51.20 9.10 -19.00
N GLU A 21 51.29 8.78 -17.71
CA GLU A 21 50.38 7.81 -17.08
C GLU A 21 48.94 8.20 -17.22
N LYS A 22 48.62 9.49 -16.97
CA LYS A 22 47.28 10.02 -17.15
C LYS A 22 46.81 9.88 -18.60
N LEU A 23 47.66 10.18 -19.55
CA LEU A 23 47.31 10.04 -20.97
C LEU A 23 47.04 8.57 -21.36
N ILE A 24 47.84 7.64 -20.92
CA ILE A 24 47.68 6.20 -21.19
C ILE A 24 46.36 5.71 -20.55
N ARG A 25 46.06 6.11 -19.32
CA ARG A 25 44.80 5.75 -18.65
C ARG A 25 43.58 6.34 -19.37
N LEU A 26 43.66 7.60 -19.79
CA LEU A 26 42.60 8.22 -20.57
C LEU A 26 42.39 7.52 -21.90
N GLN A 27 43.45 7.19 -22.64
CA GLN A 27 43.35 6.47 -23.91
C GLN A 27 42.72 5.09 -23.73
N ARG A 28 43.10 4.34 -22.69
CA ARG A 28 42.56 3.03 -22.39
C ARG A 28 41.08 3.04 -22.05
N ASP A 29 40.65 4.00 -21.22
CA ASP A 29 39.34 4.02 -20.62
C ASP A 29 38.39 5.10 -21.26
N LEU A 30 38.89 5.86 -22.25
CA LEU A 30 38.17 6.97 -22.88
C LEU A 30 36.84 6.52 -23.47
N LEU A 31 36.79 5.39 -24.15
CA LEU A 31 35.57 4.89 -24.77
C LEU A 31 34.51 4.51 -23.72
N ALA A 32 34.94 3.91 -22.62
CA ALA A 32 34.03 3.59 -21.52
C ALA A 32 33.49 4.87 -20.87
N LEU A 33 34.33 5.86 -20.67
CA LEU A 33 33.94 7.18 -20.14
C LEU A 33 32.93 7.86 -21.07
N LEU A 34 33.22 7.95 -22.37
CA LEU A 34 32.33 8.59 -23.35
C LEU A 34 30.99 7.87 -23.47
N ASN A 35 30.99 6.54 -23.47
CA ASN A 35 29.77 5.76 -23.52
C ASN A 35 28.86 6.02 -22.30
N ASN A 36 29.42 6.15 -21.11
CA ASN A 36 28.64 6.44 -19.91
C ASN A 36 28.16 7.88 -19.81
N PHE A 37 28.90 8.83 -20.35
CA PHE A 37 28.50 10.25 -20.34
C PHE A 37 27.70 10.65 -21.56
N VAL A 38 27.86 10.00 -22.70
CA VAL A 38 27.25 10.44 -23.97
C VAL A 38 26.13 9.49 -24.42
N SER A 39 26.38 8.19 -24.46
CA SER A 39 25.44 7.25 -25.09
C SER A 39 24.80 6.22 -24.15
N PHE A 40 25.32 6.04 -22.94
CA PHE A 40 24.88 4.98 -22.01
C PHE A 40 24.82 3.58 -22.66
N SER A 41 25.64 3.32 -23.69
CA SER A 41 25.56 2.09 -24.48
C SER A 41 25.83 0.83 -23.62
N SER A 42 26.82 0.89 -22.72
CA SER A 42 27.14 -0.20 -21.80
C SER A 42 25.98 -0.53 -20.87
N PHE A 43 25.25 0.49 -20.38
CA PHE A 43 24.05 0.30 -19.57
C PHE A 43 22.96 -0.45 -20.34
N TYR A 44 22.68 -0.05 -21.58
CA TYR A 44 21.66 -0.71 -22.40
C TYR A 44 22.04 -2.13 -22.81
N ARG A 45 23.35 -2.41 -23.01
CA ARG A 45 23.87 -3.75 -23.31
C ARG A 45 23.99 -4.65 -22.10
N ARG A 46 23.78 -4.11 -20.88
CA ARG A 46 23.96 -4.81 -19.59
C ARG A 46 25.40 -5.25 -19.32
N GLU A 47 26.36 -4.55 -19.87
CA GLU A 47 27.79 -4.78 -19.65
C GLU A 47 28.28 -4.12 -18.35
N GLY A 48 27.39 -3.43 -17.64
CA GLY A 48 27.71 -2.65 -16.46
C GLY A 48 28.27 -1.27 -16.80
N ALA A 49 27.47 -0.22 -16.59
CA ALA A 49 27.90 1.16 -16.78
C ALA A 49 28.82 1.62 -15.63
N ALA A 50 29.66 2.63 -15.88
CA ALA A 50 30.62 3.13 -14.87
C ALA A 50 29.92 3.62 -13.60
N PHE A 51 28.70 4.16 -13.70
CA PHE A 51 27.92 4.65 -12.57
C PHE A 51 27.25 3.53 -11.74
N GLN A 52 27.12 2.30 -12.26
CA GLN A 52 26.52 1.20 -11.53
C GLN A 52 27.50 0.67 -10.49
N ALA A 53 27.10 0.64 -9.23
CA ALA A 53 27.92 0.17 -8.12
C ALA A 53 28.03 -1.37 -8.07
N GLY A 54 26.97 -2.07 -8.48
CA GLY A 54 26.88 -3.53 -8.44
C GLY A 54 25.44 -4.00 -8.51
N THR A 55 25.14 -5.18 -7.96
CA THR A 55 23.80 -5.78 -7.93
C THR A 55 23.35 -6.02 -6.49
N LEU A 56 22.18 -5.49 -6.14
CA LEU A 56 21.55 -5.73 -4.84
C LEU A 56 20.57 -6.90 -4.94
N TYR A 57 20.74 -7.90 -4.08
CA TYR A 57 19.83 -9.01 -3.89
C TYR A 57 19.02 -8.81 -2.61
N LEU A 58 17.73 -8.65 -2.77
CA LEU A 58 16.82 -8.38 -1.67
C LEU A 58 15.44 -8.99 -1.96
N ASP A 59 14.88 -9.73 -1.02
CA ASP A 59 13.50 -10.23 -1.11
C ASP A 59 13.22 -11.02 -2.40
N ALA A 60 14.08 -12.00 -2.70
CA ALA A 60 14.04 -12.81 -3.93
C ALA A 60 14.06 -12.00 -5.24
N ARG A 61 14.74 -10.86 -5.24
CA ARG A 61 14.95 -9.99 -6.41
C ARG A 61 16.39 -9.59 -6.54
N SER A 62 16.80 -9.36 -7.78
CA SER A 62 18.03 -8.66 -8.10
C SER A 62 17.69 -7.25 -8.61
N CYS A 63 18.45 -6.26 -8.16
CA CYS A 63 18.38 -4.89 -8.63
C CYS A 63 19.75 -4.49 -9.17
N ASP A 64 19.85 -4.33 -10.49
CA ASP A 64 21.09 -3.98 -11.19
C ASP A 64 21.29 -2.47 -11.28
N LEU A 65 20.22 -1.69 -11.04
CA LEU A 65 20.30 -0.24 -11.03
C LEU A 65 20.63 0.27 -9.63
N THR A 66 21.91 0.20 -9.29
CA THR A 66 22.48 0.67 -8.02
C THR A 66 23.56 1.71 -8.28
N VAL A 67 23.56 2.79 -7.50
CA VAL A 67 24.54 3.88 -7.61
C VAL A 67 25.10 4.18 -6.22
N GLU A 68 26.40 4.41 -6.14
CA GLU A 68 27.07 4.81 -4.88
C GLU A 68 26.66 6.23 -4.49
N VAL A 69 26.42 6.46 -3.21
CA VAL A 69 25.93 7.72 -2.65
C VAL A 69 26.80 8.12 -1.47
N SER A 70 27.33 9.33 -1.49
CA SER A 70 28.10 9.86 -0.36
C SER A 70 27.20 10.41 0.75
N ASP A 71 26.14 11.17 0.40
CA ASP A 71 25.14 11.72 1.31
C ASP A 71 23.74 11.31 0.89
N THR A 72 23.10 10.45 1.69
CA THR A 72 21.76 9.93 1.42
C THR A 72 20.66 10.98 1.53
N ALA A 73 20.85 12.02 2.36
CA ALA A 73 19.85 13.08 2.55
C ALA A 73 19.84 14.05 1.36
N ALA A 74 21.02 14.55 0.99
CA ALA A 74 21.19 15.44 -0.16
C ALA A 74 20.78 14.74 -1.47
N HIS A 75 21.22 13.49 -1.66
CA HIS A 75 20.85 12.69 -2.83
C HIS A 75 19.34 12.48 -2.93
N ALA A 76 18.66 12.14 -1.84
CA ALA A 76 17.23 11.87 -1.83
C ALA A 76 16.38 13.10 -2.21
N ALA A 77 16.83 14.30 -1.90
CA ALA A 77 16.13 15.54 -2.24
C ALA A 77 16.00 15.72 -3.77
N LEU A 78 17.03 15.37 -4.53
CA LEU A 78 17.04 15.48 -5.99
C LEU A 78 16.52 14.21 -6.65
N ALA A 79 16.98 13.03 -6.21
CA ALA A 79 16.66 11.73 -6.81
C ALA A 79 15.18 11.36 -6.71
N GLY A 80 14.43 11.92 -5.75
CA GLY A 80 12.97 11.74 -5.65
C GLY A 80 12.21 12.15 -6.90
N ARG A 81 12.77 13.06 -7.72
CA ARG A 81 12.21 13.48 -9.02
C ARG A 81 12.27 12.39 -10.10
N ALA A 82 13.05 11.32 -9.89
CA ALA A 82 13.16 10.17 -10.81
C ALA A 82 11.84 9.39 -10.96
N LYS A 83 10.89 9.56 -10.04
CA LYS A 83 9.57 8.88 -10.01
C LYS A 83 9.67 7.34 -10.00
N THR A 84 10.78 6.84 -9.47
CA THR A 84 11.09 5.42 -9.31
C THR A 84 11.10 5.10 -7.81
N CYS A 85 10.80 3.85 -7.44
CA CYS A 85 10.99 3.40 -6.06
C CYS A 85 12.48 3.32 -5.77
N LEU A 86 12.96 4.05 -4.75
CA LEU A 86 14.37 4.14 -4.39
C LEU A 86 14.56 3.63 -2.98
N ALA A 87 15.43 2.62 -2.82
CA ALA A 87 15.88 2.14 -1.53
C ALA A 87 17.33 2.58 -1.30
N TYR A 88 17.56 3.32 -0.25
CA TYR A 88 18.90 3.67 0.22
C TYR A 88 19.35 2.60 1.18
N CYS A 89 20.50 1.99 0.88
CA CYS A 89 21.05 0.92 1.69
C CYS A 89 22.41 1.34 2.25
N GLU A 90 22.62 1.08 3.54
CA GLU A 90 23.94 1.08 4.16
C GLU A 90 24.57 -0.30 3.88
N LEU A 91 25.77 -0.30 3.34
CA LEU A 91 26.56 -1.49 3.08
C LEU A 91 27.64 -1.62 4.15
N ARG A 92 27.79 -2.83 4.67
CA ARG A 92 28.82 -3.15 5.67
C ARG A 92 29.62 -4.37 5.24
N ARG A 93 30.96 -4.27 5.34
CA ARG A 93 31.88 -5.37 5.12
C ARG A 93 33.17 -5.13 5.88
N GLU A 94 33.58 -6.06 6.73
CA GLU A 94 34.89 -6.03 7.41
C GLU A 94 35.22 -4.66 8.05
N GLY A 95 34.23 -4.03 8.71
CA GLY A 95 34.36 -2.71 9.33
C GLY A 95 34.30 -1.51 8.38
N LYS A 96 34.26 -1.74 7.06
CA LYS A 96 34.04 -0.68 6.05
C LYS A 96 32.55 -0.42 5.88
N LYS A 97 32.21 0.85 5.63
CA LYS A 97 30.86 1.27 5.37
C LYS A 97 30.77 2.03 4.05
N LYS A 98 29.73 1.78 3.29
CA LYS A 98 29.39 2.51 2.07
C LYS A 98 27.88 2.71 2.04
N ALA A 99 27.40 3.67 1.26
CA ALA A 99 25.97 3.83 1.00
C ALA A 99 25.71 3.73 -0.50
N ILE A 100 24.59 3.07 -0.83
CA ILE A 100 24.09 2.99 -2.20
C ILE A 100 22.63 3.37 -2.26
N VAL A 101 22.18 3.79 -3.43
CA VAL A 101 20.77 3.84 -3.80
C VAL A 101 20.47 2.75 -4.82
N ALA A 102 19.46 1.93 -4.54
CA ALA A 102 18.94 0.94 -5.47
C ALA A 102 17.60 1.41 -6.03
N ALA A 103 17.46 1.44 -7.34
CA ALA A 103 16.23 1.85 -8.00
C ALA A 103 15.41 0.61 -8.45
N PHE A 104 14.35 0.31 -7.70
CA PHE A 104 13.42 -0.76 -8.04
C PHE A 104 12.47 -0.31 -9.13
N THR A 105 12.62 -0.87 -10.32
CA THR A 105 11.90 -0.48 -11.53
C THR A 105 10.80 -1.45 -11.93
N ALA A 106 10.78 -2.65 -11.33
CA ALA A 106 9.77 -3.68 -11.53
C ALA A 106 9.59 -4.53 -10.27
N GLY A 107 8.58 -5.37 -10.27
CA GLY A 107 8.25 -6.24 -9.13
C GLY A 107 7.28 -5.56 -8.16
N ASP A 108 6.90 -6.29 -7.12
CA ASP A 108 6.09 -5.77 -6.02
C ASP A 108 7.02 -5.19 -4.95
N VAL A 109 6.83 -3.91 -4.62
CA VAL A 109 7.66 -3.19 -3.64
C VAL A 109 6.96 -3.00 -2.30
N ASP A 110 5.76 -3.56 -2.13
CA ASP A 110 4.96 -3.39 -0.92
C ASP A 110 5.59 -4.00 0.34
N PHE A 111 6.49 -4.97 0.16
CA PHE A 111 7.21 -5.63 1.26
C PHE A 111 8.58 -5.01 1.58
N LEU A 112 8.95 -3.93 0.91
CA LEU A 112 10.16 -3.19 1.23
C LEU A 112 9.88 -2.24 2.39
N PHE A 113 10.72 -2.27 3.42
CA PHE A 113 10.65 -1.37 4.57
C PHE A 113 12.05 -1.05 5.10
N VAL A 114 12.15 0.01 5.84
CA VAL A 114 13.40 0.42 6.50
C VAL A 114 13.80 -0.64 7.54
N GLY A 115 15.08 -1.02 7.53
CA GLY A 115 15.61 -2.10 8.37
C GLY A 115 15.66 -3.47 7.69
N ARG A 116 15.12 -3.63 6.48
CA ARG A 116 15.22 -4.90 5.74
C ARG A 116 16.63 -5.14 5.25
N ASN A 117 17.12 -6.37 5.42
CA ASN A 117 18.47 -6.78 5.04
C ASN A 117 18.47 -7.48 3.69
N GLY A 118 19.56 -7.33 2.97
CA GLY A 118 19.86 -7.98 1.70
C GLY A 118 21.35 -8.16 1.53
N VAL A 119 21.76 -8.71 0.40
CA VAL A 119 23.16 -8.91 0.01
C VAL A 119 23.45 -8.08 -1.23
N PHE A 120 24.55 -7.36 -1.21
CA PHE A 120 24.99 -6.57 -2.35
C PHE A 120 26.34 -7.10 -2.85
N TYR A 121 26.44 -7.33 -4.14
CA TYR A 121 27.69 -7.68 -4.81
C TYR A 121 28.19 -6.46 -5.57
N ASP A 122 29.41 -6.03 -5.25
CA ASP A 122 30.07 -4.94 -5.96
C ASP A 122 30.61 -5.41 -7.33
N ARG A 123 31.14 -4.50 -8.13
CA ARG A 123 31.70 -4.83 -9.45
C ARG A 123 32.98 -5.67 -9.40
N ALA A 124 33.65 -5.72 -8.26
CA ALA A 124 34.82 -6.57 -8.01
C ALA A 124 34.42 -7.97 -7.54
N GLY A 125 33.11 -8.24 -7.37
CA GLY A 125 32.59 -9.53 -6.91
C GLY A 125 32.62 -9.69 -5.39
N ASN A 126 32.89 -8.61 -4.65
CA ASN A 126 32.84 -8.67 -3.19
C ASN A 126 31.38 -8.59 -2.72
N ASP A 127 31.05 -9.38 -1.72
CA ASP A 127 29.77 -9.37 -1.02
C ASP A 127 29.76 -8.33 0.12
N TRP A 128 28.63 -7.70 0.30
CA TRP A 128 28.37 -6.70 1.33
C TRP A 128 27.02 -6.97 1.98
N ASP A 129 26.95 -6.84 3.29
CA ASP A 129 25.68 -6.81 3.99
C ASP A 129 24.99 -5.48 3.72
N ALA A 130 23.78 -5.52 3.17
CA ALA A 130 23.00 -4.34 2.82
C ALA A 130 21.79 -4.22 3.72
N THR A 131 21.59 -3.06 4.34
CA THR A 131 20.39 -2.76 5.15
C THR A 131 19.71 -1.52 4.62
N ILE A 132 18.39 -1.57 4.37
CA ILE A 132 17.62 -0.40 3.94
C ILE A 132 17.53 0.61 5.08
N VAL A 133 18.04 1.82 4.87
CA VAL A 133 17.98 2.92 5.84
C VAL A 133 16.92 3.97 5.48
N LYS A 134 16.55 4.07 4.19
CA LYS A 134 15.52 5.00 3.73
C LYS A 134 14.84 4.46 2.47
N LEU A 135 13.54 4.64 2.38
CA LEU A 135 12.74 4.22 1.22
C LEU A 135 11.96 5.42 0.67
N ILE A 136 12.04 5.63 -0.65
CA ILE A 136 11.18 6.56 -1.38
C ILE A 136 10.20 5.72 -2.20
N GLU A 137 8.97 5.62 -1.71
CA GLU A 137 7.93 4.81 -2.34
C GLU A 137 7.38 5.47 -3.60
N ASN A 138 7.44 4.75 -4.71
CA ASN A 138 6.73 5.05 -5.93
C ASN A 138 6.22 3.75 -6.55
N PRO A 139 5.04 3.76 -7.17
CA PRO A 139 4.47 2.54 -7.75
C PRO A 139 5.34 2.03 -8.90
N THR A 140 5.59 0.72 -8.91
CA THR A 140 6.31 0.03 -9.99
C THR A 140 5.36 -0.56 -11.02
N ARG A 141 4.08 -0.78 -10.64
CA ARG A 141 3.00 -1.31 -11.49
C ARG A 141 1.71 -0.54 -11.28
N ILE A 142 0.87 -0.48 -12.32
CA ILE A 142 -0.47 0.14 -12.24
C ILE A 142 -1.36 -0.65 -11.26
N GLY A 143 -1.23 -1.98 -11.20
CA GLY A 143 -2.01 -2.81 -10.28
C GLY A 143 -1.76 -2.51 -8.81
N GLN A 144 -0.54 -2.13 -8.42
CA GLN A 144 -0.26 -1.66 -7.05
C GLN A 144 -1.05 -0.39 -6.71
N ALA A 145 -1.15 0.53 -7.68
CA ALA A 145 -1.87 1.78 -7.49
C ALA A 145 -3.39 1.58 -7.35
N PHE A 146 -3.94 0.51 -7.90
CA PHE A 146 -5.34 0.13 -7.71
C PHE A 146 -5.65 -0.13 -6.23
N PHE A 147 -4.78 -0.87 -5.54
CA PHE A 147 -4.97 -1.21 -4.13
C PHE A 147 -4.48 -0.13 -3.16
N LEU A 148 -3.79 0.90 -3.64
CA LEU A 148 -3.14 1.91 -2.81
C LEU A 148 -4.13 2.72 -1.94
N PRO A 149 -5.33 3.14 -2.41
CA PRO A 149 -6.32 3.81 -1.57
C PRO A 149 -6.79 2.93 -0.40
N TYR A 150 -7.05 1.64 -0.68
CA TYR A 150 -7.53 0.69 0.32
C TYR A 150 -6.46 0.40 1.38
N LYS A 151 -5.19 0.23 0.96
CA LYS A 151 -4.06 0.05 1.88
C LYS A 151 -3.84 1.27 2.77
N LYS A 152 -3.96 2.48 2.22
CA LYS A 152 -3.88 3.72 3.01
C LYS A 152 -5.02 3.82 4.01
N PHE A 153 -6.22 3.45 3.61
CA PHE A 153 -7.38 3.44 4.51
C PHE A 153 -7.18 2.45 5.66
N LEU A 154 -6.75 1.21 5.37
CA LEU A 154 -6.46 0.21 6.40
C LEU A 154 -5.39 0.69 7.37
N ARG A 155 -4.27 1.23 6.90
CA ARG A 155 -3.22 1.81 7.75
C ARG A 155 -3.77 2.93 8.64
N MET A 156 -4.61 3.81 8.11
CA MET A 156 -5.25 4.88 8.90
C MET A 156 -6.13 4.29 10.01
N VAL A 157 -6.89 3.24 9.72
CA VAL A 157 -7.71 2.54 10.72
C VAL A 157 -6.83 1.88 11.78
N GLU A 158 -5.78 1.17 11.38
CA GLU A 158 -4.80 0.54 12.28
C GLU A 158 -4.13 1.57 13.20
N GLU A 159 -3.69 2.70 12.65
CA GLU A 159 -3.11 3.80 13.43
C GLU A 159 -4.12 4.41 14.42
N GLN A 160 -5.39 4.55 14.03
CA GLN A 160 -6.44 5.04 14.93
C GLN A 160 -6.74 4.04 16.05
N VAL A 161 -6.77 2.74 15.74
CA VAL A 161 -6.95 1.67 16.72
C VAL A 161 -5.76 1.63 17.68
N ALA A 162 -4.53 1.68 17.16
CA ALA A 162 -3.31 1.69 17.96
C ALA A 162 -3.25 2.91 18.89
N LYS A 163 -3.57 4.11 18.40
CA LYS A 163 -3.65 5.34 19.23
C LYS A 163 -4.70 5.23 20.34
N ARG A 164 -5.84 4.59 20.05
CA ARG A 164 -6.87 4.38 21.08
C ARG A 164 -6.48 3.31 22.10
N ALA A 165 -5.74 2.28 21.67
CA ALA A 165 -5.21 1.25 22.56
C ALA A 165 -4.17 1.83 23.52
N SER A 166 -3.17 2.56 23.01
CA SER A 166 -2.13 3.20 23.85
C SER A 166 -2.70 4.25 24.80
N ALA A 167 -3.66 5.06 24.37
CA ALA A 167 -4.33 6.02 25.26
C ALA A 167 -5.11 5.32 26.41
N LYS A 168 -5.66 4.12 26.16
CA LYS A 168 -6.29 3.32 27.22
C LYS A 168 -5.25 2.72 28.16
N GLU A 169 -4.13 2.22 27.66
CA GLU A 169 -3.03 1.70 28.48
C GLU A 169 -2.42 2.76 29.38
N GLU A 170 -2.18 3.97 28.87
CA GLU A 170 -1.72 5.10 29.67
C GLU A 170 -2.73 5.48 30.76
N GLY A 171 -4.02 5.49 30.44
CA GLY A 171 -5.09 5.75 31.40
C GLY A 171 -5.19 4.69 32.50
N VAL A 172 -5.00 3.42 32.18
CA VAL A 172 -4.99 2.30 33.14
C VAL A 172 -3.73 2.33 33.99
N THR A 173 -2.56 2.59 33.40
CA THR A 173 -1.28 2.66 34.11
C THR A 173 -1.25 3.86 35.07
N ALA A 174 -1.77 5.02 34.66
CA ALA A 174 -1.91 6.19 35.53
C ALA A 174 -2.87 5.93 36.70
N SER A 175 -4.00 5.25 36.46
CA SER A 175 -4.96 4.91 37.53
C SER A 175 -4.41 3.87 38.52
N LEU A 176 -3.65 2.87 38.02
CA LEU A 176 -2.97 1.89 38.88
C LEU A 176 -1.83 2.54 39.69
N GLY A 177 -1.06 3.44 39.09
CA GLY A 177 -0.01 4.19 39.78
C GLY A 177 -0.55 5.07 40.92
N THR A 178 -1.70 5.71 40.69
CA THR A 178 -2.37 6.53 41.70
C THR A 178 -2.94 5.68 42.84
N GLN A 179 -3.51 4.50 42.55
CA GLN A 179 -4.01 3.58 43.56
C GLN A 179 -2.88 2.91 44.35
N ALA A 180 -1.78 2.54 43.71
CA ALA A 180 -0.60 2.00 44.39
C ALA A 180 0.06 3.03 45.32
N GLY A 181 0.13 4.32 44.92
CA GLY A 181 0.61 5.40 45.76
C GLY A 181 -0.27 5.68 46.97
N GLN A 182 -1.58 5.50 46.87
CA GLN A 182 -2.52 5.67 48.01
C GLN A 182 -2.47 4.50 49.00
N LEU A 183 -2.13 3.30 48.57
CA LEU A 183 -1.97 2.13 49.44
C LEU A 183 -0.71 2.16 50.27
N VAL A 184 0.36 2.87 49.82
CA VAL A 184 1.63 2.97 50.51
C VAL A 184 1.61 4.06 51.60
N THR A 185 0.69 5.05 51.53
CA THR A 185 0.65 6.19 52.42
C THR A 185 -0.33 6.10 53.57
N ALA A 186 -1.14 5.03 53.71
CA ALA A 186 -2.13 4.90 54.80
C ALA A 186 -2.24 3.45 55.34
N PRO A 187 -1.43 3.04 56.32
CA PRO A 187 -1.66 1.79 57.01
C PRO A 187 -2.77 2.02 58.04
N GLY A 188 -3.96 1.60 57.78
CA GLY A 188 -5.01 1.55 58.82
C GLY A 188 -6.48 1.67 58.39
N THR A 189 -6.79 2.02 57.14
CA THR A 189 -8.19 2.25 56.72
C THR A 189 -8.58 1.53 55.41
N ALA A 190 -7.90 0.40 55.13
CA ALA A 190 -8.03 -0.30 53.85
C ALA A 190 -9.39 -0.97 53.61
N ALA A 191 -10.15 -1.26 54.64
CA ALA A 191 -11.43 -2.01 54.50
C ALA A 191 -12.65 -1.14 54.18
N ALA A 192 -12.65 0.13 54.57
CA ALA A 192 -13.77 1.03 54.32
C ALA A 192 -13.70 1.72 52.95
N ASN A 193 -12.49 1.89 52.37
CA ASN A 193 -12.32 2.56 51.08
C ASN A 193 -12.47 1.64 49.86
N ALA A 194 -12.38 0.31 50.04
CA ALA A 194 -12.60 -0.63 48.92
C ALA A 194 -14.04 -0.63 48.41
N THR A 195 -15.02 -0.46 49.30
CA THR A 195 -16.43 -0.34 48.95
C THR A 195 -16.80 1.02 48.36
N ALA A 196 -16.11 2.08 48.78
CA ALA A 196 -16.29 3.44 48.19
C ALA A 196 -15.62 3.55 46.80
N ALA A 197 -14.50 2.88 46.56
CA ALA A 197 -13.83 2.88 45.25
C ALA A 197 -14.60 2.09 44.18
N THR A 198 -15.27 0.99 44.54
CA THR A 198 -16.18 0.26 43.63
C THR A 198 -17.45 1.04 43.33
N ALA A 199 -17.99 1.80 44.30
CA ALA A 199 -19.12 2.67 44.08
C ALA A 199 -18.73 3.90 43.22
N ALA A 200 -17.52 4.45 43.38
CA ALA A 200 -17.01 5.57 42.55
C ALA A 200 -16.66 5.14 41.12
N ALA A 201 -16.22 3.89 40.91
CA ALA A 201 -16.02 3.32 39.57
C ALA A 201 -17.34 3.06 38.84
N ALA A 202 -18.42 2.75 39.58
CA ALA A 202 -19.77 2.58 39.03
C ALA A 202 -20.49 3.91 38.77
N SER A 203 -20.05 5.00 39.37
CA SER A 203 -20.67 6.35 39.22
C SER A 203 -19.83 7.32 38.35
N ARG A 204 -19.00 6.83 37.42
CA ARG A 204 -18.59 7.66 36.28
C ARG A 204 -19.87 7.98 35.53
N LYS A 205 -20.49 9.11 35.88
CA LYS A 205 -21.52 9.72 35.08
C LYS A 205 -20.98 9.83 33.67
N THR A 206 -21.32 8.87 32.83
CA THR A 206 -21.23 9.03 31.39
C THR A 206 -22.02 10.30 31.14
N ASP A 207 -21.32 11.39 30.75
CA ASP A 207 -21.96 12.65 30.50
C ASP A 207 -23.05 12.39 29.47
N VAL A 208 -24.31 12.54 29.90
CA VAL A 208 -25.49 12.26 29.05
C VAL A 208 -25.37 13.04 27.74
N GLY A 209 -24.70 14.21 27.77
CA GLY A 209 -24.39 15.00 26.59
C GLY A 209 -23.42 14.29 25.61
N THR A 210 -22.39 13.63 26.11
CA THR A 210 -21.45 12.87 25.25
C THR A 210 -22.10 11.61 24.66
N VAL A 211 -22.94 10.91 25.42
CA VAL A 211 -23.69 9.74 24.90
C VAL A 211 -24.74 10.18 23.89
N ALA A 212 -25.45 11.28 24.16
CA ALA A 212 -26.42 11.86 23.23
C ALA A 212 -25.74 12.36 21.95
N ALA A 213 -24.59 13.06 22.05
CA ALA A 213 -23.82 13.50 20.89
C ALA A 213 -23.29 12.34 20.07
N LEU A 214 -22.82 11.25 20.73
CA LEU A 214 -22.38 10.03 20.05
C LEU A 214 -23.55 9.32 19.36
N GLY A 215 -24.73 9.30 20.01
CA GLY A 215 -25.96 8.73 19.46
C GLY A 215 -26.46 9.50 18.23
N VAL A 216 -26.41 10.83 18.25
CA VAL A 216 -26.74 11.68 17.08
C VAL A 216 -25.73 11.50 15.96
N ALA A 217 -24.41 11.45 16.27
CA ALA A 217 -23.37 11.22 15.28
C ALA A 217 -23.51 9.84 14.63
N LEU A 218 -23.73 8.78 15.40
CA LEU A 218 -23.99 7.44 14.88
C LEU A 218 -25.31 7.36 14.11
N GLY A 219 -26.35 8.02 14.59
CA GLY A 219 -27.65 8.10 13.91
C GLY A 219 -27.57 8.80 12.57
N SER A 220 -26.85 9.91 12.47
CA SER A 220 -26.64 10.62 11.20
C SER A 220 -25.81 9.81 10.19
N ILE A 221 -24.77 9.13 10.65
CA ILE A 221 -23.98 8.23 9.79
C ILE A 221 -24.85 7.07 9.31
N SER A 222 -25.67 6.47 10.20
CA SER A 222 -26.58 5.38 9.83
C SER A 222 -27.63 5.84 8.82
N ALA A 223 -28.21 7.04 8.98
CA ALA A 223 -29.18 7.59 8.04
C ALA A 223 -28.57 7.83 6.65
N VAL A 224 -27.33 8.35 6.59
CA VAL A 224 -26.59 8.52 5.32
C VAL A 224 -26.30 7.17 4.68
N LEU A 225 -25.85 6.19 5.46
CA LEU A 225 -25.59 4.84 4.96
C LEU A 225 -26.85 4.19 4.41
N VAL A 226 -27.96 4.23 5.18
CA VAL A 226 -29.27 3.70 4.73
C VAL A 226 -29.74 4.40 3.46
N GLY A 227 -29.57 5.72 3.36
CA GLY A 227 -29.91 6.50 2.17
C GLY A 227 -29.08 6.10 0.95
N ILE A 228 -27.76 5.89 1.13
CA ILE A 228 -26.87 5.42 0.06
C ILE A 228 -27.24 3.99 -0.36
N PHE A 229 -27.43 3.08 0.62
CA PHE A 229 -27.84 1.70 0.34
C PHE A 229 -29.21 1.62 -0.33
N GLY A 230 -30.18 2.43 0.09
CA GLY A 230 -31.49 2.51 -0.56
C GLY A 230 -31.36 2.89 -2.01
N LYS A 231 -30.64 3.98 -2.32
CA LYS A 231 -30.37 4.42 -3.69
C LYS A 231 -29.58 3.39 -4.51
N PHE A 232 -28.66 2.68 -3.84
CA PHE A 232 -27.91 1.62 -4.50
C PHE A 232 -28.79 0.42 -4.88
N ILE A 233 -29.75 0.09 -4.00
CA ILE A 233 -30.75 -0.98 -4.27
C ILE A 233 -31.70 -0.56 -5.38
N ASP A 234 -32.12 0.70 -5.46
CA ASP A 234 -32.99 1.24 -6.51
C ASP A 234 -32.39 1.15 -7.91
N LEU A 235 -31.04 0.97 -8.04
CA LEU A 235 -30.40 0.77 -9.33
C LEU A 235 -30.77 -0.56 -10.01
N GLY A 236 -31.36 -1.51 -9.30
CA GLY A 236 -31.82 -2.79 -9.85
C GLY A 236 -30.73 -3.53 -10.65
N PRO A 237 -30.96 -3.86 -11.94
CA PRO A 237 -29.99 -4.59 -12.77
C PRO A 237 -28.68 -3.83 -13.01
N TRP A 238 -28.62 -2.51 -12.75
CA TRP A 238 -27.41 -1.70 -12.90
C TRP A 238 -26.47 -1.75 -11.70
N ILE A 239 -26.82 -2.46 -10.61
CA ILE A 239 -25.97 -2.63 -9.42
C ILE A 239 -24.55 -3.07 -9.77
N PRO A 240 -24.29 -4.07 -10.63
CA PRO A 240 -22.92 -4.46 -10.95
C PRO A 240 -22.12 -3.34 -11.61
N VAL A 241 -22.74 -2.58 -12.49
CA VAL A 241 -22.12 -1.43 -13.16
C VAL A 241 -21.82 -0.31 -12.17
N ALA A 242 -22.73 -0.04 -11.24
CA ALA A 242 -22.55 0.95 -10.18
C ALA A 242 -21.41 0.55 -9.23
N LEU A 243 -21.29 -0.73 -8.88
CA LEU A 243 -20.20 -1.24 -8.06
C LEU A 243 -18.84 -1.08 -8.75
N VAL A 244 -18.75 -1.47 -10.03
CA VAL A 244 -17.54 -1.26 -10.84
C VAL A 244 -17.22 0.22 -10.98
N GLY A 245 -18.24 1.06 -11.20
CA GLY A 245 -18.11 2.51 -11.26
C GLY A 245 -17.56 3.11 -9.94
N LEU A 246 -18.08 2.67 -8.80
CA LEU A 246 -17.61 3.09 -7.49
C LEU A 246 -16.15 2.70 -7.24
N ILE A 247 -15.79 1.44 -7.55
CA ILE A 247 -14.41 0.96 -7.45
C ILE A 247 -13.51 1.76 -8.40
N ALA A 248 -13.94 2.02 -9.63
CA ALA A 248 -13.20 2.82 -10.59
C ALA A 248 -13.05 4.29 -10.14
N ALA A 249 -14.07 4.87 -9.52
CA ALA A 249 -14.00 6.22 -8.98
C ALA A 249 -12.99 6.36 -7.83
N ILE A 250 -12.86 5.33 -6.97
CA ILE A 250 -11.90 5.30 -5.86
C ILE A 250 -10.48 5.01 -6.36
N SER A 251 -10.32 3.99 -7.22
CA SER A 251 -9.02 3.52 -7.67
C SER A 251 -8.50 4.22 -8.93
N GLY A 252 -9.40 4.75 -9.77
CA GLY A 252 -9.08 5.37 -11.06
C GLY A 252 -8.07 6.51 -10.98
N PRO A 253 -8.28 7.52 -10.12
CA PRO A 253 -7.33 8.63 -9.96
C PRO A 253 -5.92 8.15 -9.57
N SER A 254 -5.83 7.18 -8.65
CA SER A 254 -4.58 6.60 -8.20
C SER A 254 -3.87 5.83 -9.32
N MET A 255 -4.62 5.06 -10.12
CA MET A 255 -4.08 4.35 -11.29
C MET A 255 -3.59 5.33 -12.37
N MET A 256 -4.32 6.42 -12.62
CA MET A 256 -3.93 7.45 -13.59
C MET A 256 -2.63 8.13 -13.16
N ILE A 257 -2.51 8.53 -11.89
CA ILE A 257 -1.29 9.12 -11.35
C ILE A 257 -0.12 8.14 -11.47
N ALA A 258 -0.32 6.86 -11.14
CA ALA A 258 0.70 5.84 -11.28
C ALA A 258 1.13 5.65 -12.75
N TRP A 259 0.19 5.61 -13.68
CA TRP A 259 0.46 5.51 -15.10
C TRP A 259 1.31 6.70 -15.60
N LEU A 260 0.95 7.93 -15.20
CA LEU A 260 1.74 9.12 -15.51
C LEU A 260 3.15 9.05 -14.92
N LYS A 261 3.29 8.65 -13.64
CA LYS A 261 4.60 8.47 -12.99
C LYS A 261 5.44 7.42 -13.72
N LEU A 262 4.84 6.28 -14.11
CA LEU A 262 5.53 5.21 -14.81
C LEU A 262 6.04 5.65 -16.19
N ARG A 263 5.31 6.51 -16.90
CA ARG A 263 5.75 7.08 -18.19
C ARG A 263 6.84 8.14 -18.06
N GLN A 264 6.92 8.79 -16.91
CA GLN A 264 7.86 9.88 -16.64
C GLN A 264 9.11 9.44 -15.88
N ARG A 265 9.27 8.13 -15.62
CA ARG A 265 10.46 7.62 -14.92
C ARG A 265 11.73 7.96 -15.69
N SER A 266 12.71 8.50 -14.97
CA SER A 266 13.99 8.91 -15.53
C SER A 266 15.13 8.53 -14.60
N LEU A 267 16.26 8.10 -15.17
CA LEU A 267 17.49 7.85 -14.44
C LEU A 267 18.24 9.16 -14.14
N GLY A 268 17.98 10.22 -14.91
CA GLY A 268 18.65 11.51 -14.80
C GLY A 268 18.81 12.00 -13.36
N PRO A 269 17.73 12.26 -12.63
CA PRO A 269 17.83 12.82 -11.28
C PRO A 269 18.61 11.95 -10.28
N ILE A 270 18.69 10.62 -10.51
CA ILE A 270 19.47 9.70 -9.66
C ILE A 270 20.96 9.92 -9.90
N LEU A 271 21.35 10.02 -11.18
CA LEU A 271 22.75 10.23 -11.58
C LEU A 271 23.22 11.64 -11.28
N ASP A 272 22.39 12.67 -11.56
CA ASP A 272 22.68 14.07 -11.21
C ASP A 272 22.94 14.22 -9.71
N ALA A 273 22.12 13.57 -8.87
CA ALA A 273 22.27 13.60 -7.43
C ALA A 273 23.58 12.92 -6.95
N SER A 274 24.12 11.97 -7.73
CA SER A 274 25.41 11.32 -7.48
C SER A 274 26.60 12.03 -8.14
N GLY A 275 26.37 13.21 -8.76
CA GLY A 275 27.43 14.01 -9.39
C GLY A 275 27.84 13.58 -10.80
N TRP A 276 27.06 12.71 -11.46
CA TRP A 276 27.29 12.30 -12.84
C TRP A 276 26.75 13.35 -13.82
N ALA A 277 27.51 13.69 -14.84
CA ALA A 277 27.04 14.58 -15.92
C ALA A 277 26.27 13.77 -16.97
N ILE A 278 25.03 14.18 -17.28
CA ILE A 278 24.15 13.47 -18.21
C ILE A 278 23.87 14.34 -19.44
N ASN A 279 24.17 13.83 -20.63
CA ASN A 279 23.92 14.53 -21.88
C ASN A 279 22.58 14.20 -22.54
N GLY A 280 21.77 13.32 -21.96
CA GLY A 280 20.55 12.85 -22.60
C GLY A 280 19.41 12.57 -21.64
N ARG A 281 18.21 12.43 -22.19
CA ARG A 281 17.03 12.04 -21.42
C ARG A 281 17.00 10.53 -21.28
N MET A 282 17.35 10.03 -20.10
CA MET A 282 17.33 8.61 -19.74
C MET A 282 15.95 8.21 -19.19
N ARG A 283 15.02 7.89 -20.09
CA ARG A 283 13.71 7.36 -19.67
C ARG A 283 13.79 5.86 -19.40
N ILE A 284 13.19 5.42 -18.29
CA ILE A 284 13.06 4.01 -17.94
C ILE A 284 11.68 3.54 -18.38
N ASN A 285 11.60 2.91 -19.56
CA ASN A 285 10.37 2.29 -20.04
C ASN A 285 10.09 0.95 -19.30
N LEU A 286 8.91 0.37 -19.51
CA LEU A 286 8.52 -0.88 -18.84
C LEU A 286 9.44 -2.07 -19.18
N PRO A 287 9.84 -2.31 -20.45
CA PRO A 287 10.76 -3.40 -20.78
C PRO A 287 12.11 -3.24 -20.10
N LEU A 288 12.74 -2.07 -20.18
CA LEU A 288 14.00 -1.76 -19.51
C LEU A 288 13.86 -1.90 -17.99
N GLY A 289 12.78 -1.38 -17.42
CA GLY A 289 12.52 -1.52 -15.99
C GLY A 289 12.45 -2.98 -15.51
N ARG A 290 11.83 -3.86 -16.29
CA ARG A 290 11.77 -5.30 -15.98
C ARG A 290 13.13 -5.97 -16.11
N SER A 291 14.01 -5.45 -16.94
CA SER A 291 15.36 -5.98 -17.11
C SER A 291 16.31 -5.59 -15.99
N LEU A 292 16.09 -4.43 -15.36
CA LEU A 292 16.94 -3.91 -14.28
C LEU A 292 16.53 -4.40 -12.89
N SER A 293 15.27 -4.82 -12.71
CA SER A 293 14.79 -5.43 -11.48
C SER A 293 14.13 -6.74 -11.80
N GLN A 294 14.82 -7.85 -11.50
CA GLN A 294 14.35 -9.20 -11.79
C GLN A 294 13.85 -9.85 -10.51
N THR A 295 12.74 -10.57 -10.60
CA THR A 295 12.25 -11.43 -9.53
C THR A 295 12.71 -12.86 -9.76
N ALA A 296 13.05 -13.56 -8.68
CA ALA A 296 13.41 -14.97 -8.75
C ALA A 296 12.27 -15.78 -9.42
N LYS A 297 12.64 -16.66 -10.31
CA LYS A 297 11.72 -17.58 -10.98
C LYS A 297 12.09 -19.00 -10.59
N VAL A 298 11.08 -19.84 -10.43
CA VAL A 298 11.32 -21.27 -10.22
C VAL A 298 12.01 -21.83 -11.46
N PRO A 299 13.14 -22.52 -11.33
CA PRO A 299 13.82 -23.13 -12.46
C PRO A 299 12.91 -24.10 -13.24
N VAL A 300 13.13 -24.19 -14.54
CA VAL A 300 12.38 -25.14 -15.38
C VAL A 300 12.66 -26.56 -14.90
N GLY A 301 11.60 -27.33 -14.62
CA GLY A 301 11.70 -28.71 -14.10
C GLY A 301 11.80 -28.81 -12.58
N ALA A 302 11.89 -27.71 -11.84
CA ALA A 302 11.84 -27.76 -10.38
C ALA A 302 10.44 -28.14 -9.89
N ARG A 303 10.37 -29.14 -9.00
CA ARG A 303 9.13 -29.53 -8.34
C ARG A 303 9.07 -28.83 -6.96
N ARG A 304 7.98 -28.14 -6.70
CA ARG A 304 7.68 -27.65 -5.36
C ARG A 304 7.08 -28.81 -4.56
N THR A 305 7.82 -29.34 -3.61
CA THR A 305 7.35 -30.37 -2.66
C THR A 305 6.83 -29.77 -1.35
N ALA A 306 6.86 -28.45 -1.22
CA ALA A 306 6.51 -27.79 0.04
C ALA A 306 4.99 -27.64 0.18
N GLY A 307 4.33 -28.67 0.72
CA GLY A 307 3.20 -28.42 1.61
C GLY A 307 3.79 -27.94 2.93
N ASP A 308 3.48 -26.72 3.34
CA ASP A 308 3.81 -26.25 4.68
C ASP A 308 3.04 -27.12 5.69
N PRO A 309 3.74 -27.92 6.54
CA PRO A 309 3.06 -28.77 7.54
C PRO A 309 2.33 -27.93 8.61
N TYR A 310 2.66 -26.65 8.73
CA TYR A 310 2.04 -25.70 9.65
C TYR A 310 1.09 -24.73 8.94
N ALA A 311 0.80 -24.95 7.66
CA ALA A 311 -0.14 -24.12 6.92
C ALA A 311 -1.51 -24.15 7.62
N GLU A 312 -1.93 -23.00 8.14
CA GLU A 312 -3.29 -22.84 8.64
C GLU A 312 -4.27 -23.15 7.50
N GLY A 313 -5.11 -24.16 7.70
CA GLY A 313 -6.12 -24.57 6.74
C GLY A 313 -7.12 -23.43 6.51
N ASN A 314 -6.93 -22.64 5.46
CA ASN A 314 -7.86 -21.61 5.03
C ASN A 314 -9.22 -22.18 4.53
N GLY A 315 -9.51 -23.45 4.79
CA GLY A 315 -10.72 -24.14 4.32
C GLY A 315 -11.98 -23.39 4.71
N LEU A 316 -12.13 -23.03 5.98
CA LEU A 316 -13.31 -22.31 6.49
C LEU A 316 -13.45 -20.92 5.81
N ARG A 317 -12.35 -20.19 5.68
CA ARG A 317 -12.36 -18.87 5.01
C ARG A 317 -12.70 -18.99 3.53
N ASN A 318 -12.12 -19.97 2.85
CA ASN A 318 -12.36 -20.19 1.43
C ASN A 318 -13.77 -20.69 1.17
N THR A 319 -14.33 -21.55 2.04
CA THR A 319 -15.73 -21.99 1.96
C THR A 319 -16.68 -20.83 2.24
N LEU A 320 -16.42 -19.99 3.23
CA LEU A 320 -17.24 -18.79 3.49
C LEU A 320 -17.20 -17.80 2.34
N VAL A 321 -16.03 -17.57 1.76
CA VAL A 321 -15.88 -16.70 0.57
C VAL A 321 -16.61 -17.32 -0.64
N ALA A 322 -16.45 -18.60 -0.88
CA ALA A 322 -17.16 -19.31 -1.96
C ALA A 322 -18.68 -19.24 -1.76
N LEU A 323 -19.17 -19.45 -0.55
CA LEU A 323 -20.59 -19.37 -0.19
C LEU A 323 -21.12 -17.95 -0.36
N ALA A 324 -20.36 -16.94 0.03
CA ALA A 324 -20.70 -15.52 -0.16
C ALA A 324 -20.77 -15.17 -1.67
N VAL A 325 -19.82 -15.65 -2.47
CA VAL A 325 -19.83 -15.45 -3.94
C VAL A 325 -21.03 -16.15 -4.58
N VAL A 326 -21.31 -17.39 -4.20
CA VAL A 326 -22.46 -18.13 -4.70
C VAL A 326 -23.78 -17.44 -4.30
N ALA A 327 -23.91 -16.99 -3.05
CA ALA A 327 -25.08 -16.25 -2.58
C ALA A 327 -25.26 -14.94 -3.35
N LEU A 328 -24.17 -14.23 -3.62
CA LEU A 328 -24.20 -12.98 -4.39
C LEU A 328 -24.58 -13.23 -5.85
N LEU A 329 -24.07 -14.29 -6.47
CA LEU A 329 -24.44 -14.69 -7.82
C LEU A 329 -25.89 -15.16 -7.90
N ALA A 330 -26.38 -15.91 -6.90
CA ALA A 330 -27.77 -16.35 -6.82
C ALA A 330 -28.71 -15.15 -6.65
N LEU A 331 -28.35 -14.19 -5.79
CA LEU A 331 -29.10 -12.97 -5.58
C LEU A 331 -29.12 -12.08 -6.85
N MET A 332 -28.02 -12.04 -7.56
CA MET A 332 -27.90 -11.35 -8.83
C MET A 332 -28.75 -12.02 -9.93
N ALA A 333 -28.70 -13.35 -10.04
CA ALA A 333 -29.50 -14.12 -10.99
C ALA A 333 -31.02 -13.98 -10.71
N TRP A 334 -31.40 -13.99 -9.42
CA TRP A 334 -32.78 -13.74 -8.99
C TRP A 334 -33.22 -12.31 -9.36
N ARG A 335 -32.39 -11.32 -9.13
CA ARG A 335 -32.65 -9.93 -9.43
C ARG A 335 -32.71 -9.61 -10.93
N LEU A 336 -31.96 -10.37 -11.75
CA LEU A 336 -31.90 -10.23 -13.20
C LEU A 336 -32.98 -11.07 -13.91
N HIS A 337 -33.94 -11.64 -13.17
CA HIS A 337 -35.01 -12.49 -13.69
C HIS A 337 -34.53 -13.78 -14.46
N TRP A 338 -33.25 -14.16 -14.25
CA TRP A 338 -32.70 -15.34 -14.93
C TRP A 338 -33.28 -16.67 -14.38
N VAL A 339 -33.76 -16.64 -13.14
CA VAL A 339 -34.29 -17.84 -12.45
C VAL A 339 -35.81 -17.78 -12.27
N ASP A 340 -36.49 -16.77 -12.82
CA ASP A 340 -37.96 -16.64 -12.68
C ASP A 340 -38.73 -17.85 -13.21
N GLY A 341 -38.19 -18.53 -14.25
CA GLY A 341 -38.80 -19.75 -14.78
C GLY A 341 -38.67 -20.97 -13.86
N LEU A 342 -37.80 -20.92 -12.84
CA LEU A 342 -37.55 -22.00 -11.88
C LEU A 342 -38.22 -21.75 -10.52
N LEU A 343 -38.65 -20.50 -10.26
CA LEU A 343 -39.22 -20.08 -8.99
C LEU A 343 -40.73 -20.01 -9.02
N PRO A 344 -41.44 -20.41 -7.92
CA PRO A 344 -42.87 -20.19 -7.78
C PRO A 344 -43.22 -18.71 -7.94
N ALA A 345 -44.40 -18.39 -8.47
CA ALA A 345 -44.82 -17.04 -8.81
C ALA A 345 -44.74 -16.02 -7.63
N GLY A 346 -44.86 -16.47 -6.38
CA GLY A 346 -44.72 -15.62 -5.20
C GLY A 346 -43.29 -15.28 -4.81
N TRP A 347 -42.28 -15.93 -5.42
CA TRP A 347 -40.86 -15.76 -5.11
C TRP A 347 -40.07 -15.01 -6.21
N GLN A 348 -40.80 -14.67 -7.27
CA GLN A 348 -40.21 -13.91 -8.40
C GLN A 348 -40.01 -12.45 -7.98
N TYR A 349 -38.88 -11.88 -8.36
CA TYR A 349 -38.59 -10.48 -8.04
C TYR A 349 -39.58 -9.54 -8.72
N GLY A 350 -40.29 -8.72 -7.93
CA GLY A 350 -41.31 -7.81 -8.46
C GLY A 350 -42.71 -8.42 -8.71
N ALA A 351 -42.94 -9.67 -8.28
CA ALA A 351 -44.30 -10.23 -8.28
C ALA A 351 -45.20 -9.34 -7.42
N ALA A 352 -46.27 -8.81 -8.03
CA ALA A 352 -47.28 -8.09 -7.28
C ALA A 352 -47.85 -9.00 -6.19
N PRO A 353 -48.08 -8.49 -4.94
CA PRO A 353 -48.73 -9.31 -3.92
C PRO A 353 -49.99 -9.90 -4.49
N ALA A 354 -50.17 -11.23 -4.36
CA ALA A 354 -51.37 -11.91 -4.83
C ALA A 354 -52.60 -11.11 -4.38
N ALA A 355 -53.41 -10.71 -5.33
CA ALA A 355 -54.64 -9.94 -5.01
C ALA A 355 -55.39 -10.76 -3.98
N VAL A 356 -55.61 -10.20 -2.83
CA VAL A 356 -56.49 -10.77 -1.81
C VAL A 356 -57.83 -10.98 -2.51
N PRO A 357 -58.36 -12.23 -2.56
CA PRO A 357 -59.64 -12.43 -3.19
C PRO A 357 -60.65 -11.46 -2.59
N ALA A 358 -61.23 -10.62 -3.43
CA ALA A 358 -62.25 -9.67 -2.99
C ALA A 358 -63.33 -10.43 -2.23
N ALA A 359 -63.61 -10.01 -1.02
CA ALA A 359 -64.73 -10.57 -0.25
C ALA A 359 -65.98 -10.53 -1.14
N PRO A 360 -66.82 -11.58 -1.17
CA PRO A 360 -67.97 -11.58 -2.02
C PRO A 360 -68.81 -10.33 -1.73
N GLU A 361 -69.06 -9.56 -2.77
CA GLU A 361 -69.88 -8.34 -2.74
C GLU A 361 -71.21 -8.72 -2.11
N SER A 362 -71.51 -8.18 -0.93
CA SER A 362 -72.74 -8.41 -0.20
C SER A 362 -73.88 -7.99 -1.13
N ALA A 363 -74.84 -8.93 -1.39
CA ALA A 363 -76.00 -8.68 -2.20
C ALA A 363 -76.71 -7.38 -1.78
N PRO A 364 -77.20 -6.56 -2.73
CA PRO A 364 -77.87 -5.31 -2.41
C PRO A 364 -79.08 -5.56 -1.52
N ALA A 365 -79.19 -4.77 -0.45
CA ALA A 365 -80.31 -4.80 0.47
C ALA A 365 -81.65 -4.53 -0.30
N PRO A 366 -82.74 -5.25 -0.04
CA PRO A 366 -84.01 -5.00 -0.67
C PRO A 366 -84.49 -3.59 -0.42
N ALA A 367 -85.01 -2.92 -1.48
CA ALA A 367 -85.53 -1.57 -1.43
C ALA A 367 -86.67 -1.45 -0.41
N PRO A 368 -86.78 -0.34 0.39
CA PRO A 368 -87.90 -0.13 1.34
C PRO A 368 -89.20 0.02 0.56
N ALA A 369 -90.24 -0.69 1.05
CA ALA A 369 -91.60 -0.66 0.51
C ALA A 369 -92.17 0.78 0.52
N ALA A 370 -92.76 1.15 -0.63
CA ALA A 370 -93.43 2.44 -0.81
C ALA A 370 -94.54 2.62 0.20
N ALA A 371 -94.57 3.78 0.90
CA ALA A 371 -95.67 4.19 1.76
C ALA A 371 -96.89 4.50 0.91
N PRO A 372 -98.12 4.13 1.40
CA PRO A 372 -99.37 4.45 0.67
C PRO A 372 -99.68 5.96 0.63
N ALA A 373 -100.20 6.43 -0.50
CA ALA A 373 -100.60 7.79 -0.74
C ALA A 373 -101.77 8.20 0.16
N PRO A 374 -101.86 9.42 0.65
CA PRO A 374 -103.06 9.90 1.37
C PRO A 374 -104.20 10.17 0.39
N ALA A 375 -105.40 9.68 0.79
CA ALA A 375 -106.61 9.92 0.07
C ALA A 375 -107.06 11.39 0.12
N ALA A 376 -107.56 11.87 -0.98
CA ALA A 376 -108.21 13.18 -1.15
C ALA A 376 -109.47 13.33 -0.26
N GLN A 377 -109.53 14.38 0.38
CA GLN A 377 -110.74 15.25 0.50
C GLN A 377 -110.31 16.71 0.55
#